data_b9e672a27cce76f39ce72ef912f47083
#
_entry.id   b9e672a27cce76f39ce72ef912f47083
#
_cell.length_a   1.000
_cell.length_b   1.000
_cell.length_c   1.000
_cell.angle_alpha   90.00
_cell.angle_beta   90.00
_cell.angle_gamma   90.00
#
_symmetry.space_group_name_H-M   'P 1'
#
loop_
_entity.id
_entity.type
_entity.pdbx_description
1 polymer ?
#
loop_
_entity_poly.entity_id
_entity_poly.type
_entity_poly.pdbx_seq_one_letter_code
_entity_poly.pdbx_strand_id
1 'polypeptide(L)'
;MLKVVRLGSPVALVIALAAIASAQTDDLAEKLKTLPHVKEVRQTPGGASYDISFEQPVDHTKPQGQKFLQHLFLAPTAYDQPVILGTEGYAANRPGGGELRRMLGTPNLLTVEHRYFGHSIPAPLDWKYLTIKNAADDMHEIVTAFKKLYKGKWIATGASKGGQTALFFKCYYPDDVDATVSYVAPINIGQEDPRINYFMETVGDQATRDKIKAFQIALLKHEDEIIPLLNVDPKNYSMGVAKAYEYGVLEFPYGFWQYGTKPETLPNPDASTAELAAEYKKVNTMYYYSDPGIHQFEAFMYQAFTEIGYYNYDIADFKPYLKANPNPTNMDLCPAGTKDKIVYNPETLAFVFHYLQYNAQNVVFIYGETDAWSATQMQLIGRTNAIKIVVKGAWHNANVRAASLEQQDLFYSTMEKWLGMNLFRT
;
A
#
# COMPACT_ATOMS: atom_id res chain seq x y z
N MET A 1 -67.79 -22.88 -1.51
CA MET A 1 -67.23 -21.97 -0.50
C MET A 1 -65.72 -22.02 -0.55
N LEU A 2 -65.10 -21.12 -1.30
CA LEU A 2 -63.64 -20.99 -1.33
C LEU A 2 -63.21 -20.03 -0.21
N LYS A 3 -62.35 -20.47 0.71
CA LYS A 3 -61.73 -19.61 1.73
C LYS A 3 -60.58 -18.85 1.06
N VAL A 4 -60.72 -17.54 0.97
CA VAL A 4 -59.66 -16.60 0.58
C VAL A 4 -58.72 -16.46 1.77
N VAL A 5 -57.48 -16.93 1.62
CA VAL A 5 -56.40 -16.65 2.57
C VAL A 5 -55.90 -15.25 2.27
N ARG A 6 -56.10 -14.32 3.18
CA ARG A 6 -55.54 -12.95 3.10
C ARG A 6 -54.03 -13.04 3.29
N LEU A 7 -53.28 -12.76 2.23
CA LEU A 7 -51.87 -12.49 2.30
C LEU A 7 -51.65 -11.21 3.12
N GLY A 8 -50.79 -11.30 4.15
CA GLY A 8 -50.40 -10.15 4.98
C GLY A 8 -49.75 -9.05 4.15
N SER A 9 -49.97 -7.81 4.60
CA SER A 9 -49.52 -6.59 3.94
C SER A 9 -47.98 -6.62 3.66
N PRO A 10 -47.52 -6.21 2.48
CA PRO A 10 -46.06 -6.14 2.16
C PRO A 10 -45.29 -5.23 3.10
N VAL A 11 -45.93 -4.26 3.74
CA VAL A 11 -45.33 -3.37 4.75
C VAL A 11 -44.92 -4.13 6.02
N ALA A 12 -45.71 -5.12 6.46
CA ALA A 12 -45.35 -5.93 7.65
C ALA A 12 -44.13 -6.82 7.40
N LEU A 13 -43.95 -7.31 6.17
CA LEU A 13 -42.77 -8.11 5.79
C LEU A 13 -41.48 -7.28 5.73
N VAL A 14 -41.55 -6.04 5.22
CA VAL A 14 -40.41 -5.10 5.16
C VAL A 14 -39.97 -4.67 6.56
N ILE A 15 -40.95 -4.39 7.46
CA ILE A 15 -40.63 -4.04 8.86
C ILE A 15 -40.01 -5.22 9.61
N ALA A 16 -40.50 -6.43 9.39
CA ALA A 16 -39.94 -7.63 10.02
C ALA A 16 -38.51 -7.93 9.52
N LEU A 17 -38.22 -7.78 8.23
CA LEU A 17 -36.91 -7.93 7.66
C LEU A 17 -35.91 -6.88 8.17
N ALA A 18 -36.35 -5.62 8.30
CA ALA A 18 -35.54 -4.54 8.85
C ALA A 18 -35.24 -4.76 10.35
N ALA A 19 -36.22 -5.25 11.13
CA ALA A 19 -36.02 -5.56 12.55
C ALA A 19 -35.09 -6.78 12.76
N ILE A 20 -35.15 -7.78 11.89
CA ILE A 20 -34.25 -8.94 11.94
C ILE A 20 -32.81 -8.51 11.55
N ALA A 21 -32.68 -7.66 10.55
CA ALA A 21 -31.36 -7.14 10.16
C ALA A 21 -30.74 -6.27 11.26
N SER A 22 -31.50 -5.42 11.94
CA SER A 22 -31.01 -4.60 13.06
C SER A 22 -30.63 -5.45 14.27
N ALA A 23 -31.43 -6.44 14.62
CA ALA A 23 -31.11 -7.36 15.73
C ALA A 23 -29.85 -8.20 15.47
N GLN A 24 -29.59 -8.55 14.21
CA GLN A 24 -28.40 -9.31 13.81
C GLN A 24 -27.12 -8.44 13.82
N THR A 25 -27.24 -7.15 13.52
CA THR A 25 -26.14 -6.18 13.60
C THR A 25 -25.79 -5.83 15.05
N ASP A 26 -26.78 -5.69 15.93
CA ASP A 26 -26.57 -5.44 17.35
C ASP A 26 -25.85 -6.62 18.03
N ASP A 27 -26.20 -7.87 17.70
CA ASP A 27 -25.54 -9.06 18.20
C ASP A 27 -24.07 -9.15 17.77
N LEU A 28 -23.74 -8.78 16.52
CA LEU A 28 -22.34 -8.77 16.04
C LEU A 28 -21.50 -7.69 16.74
N ALA A 29 -22.03 -6.48 16.92
CA ALA A 29 -21.32 -5.42 17.64
C ALA A 29 -20.95 -5.84 19.06
N GLU A 30 -21.89 -6.50 19.78
CA GLU A 30 -21.62 -7.02 21.13
C GLU A 30 -20.57 -8.13 21.11
N LYS A 31 -20.62 -9.06 20.16
CA LYS A 31 -19.61 -10.11 20.00
C LYS A 31 -18.23 -9.52 19.69
N LEU A 32 -18.14 -8.50 18.82
CA LEU A 32 -16.88 -7.81 18.52
C LEU A 32 -16.27 -7.18 19.78
N LYS A 33 -17.09 -6.58 20.65
CA LYS A 33 -16.63 -5.99 21.92
C LYS A 33 -16.07 -7.04 22.90
N THR A 34 -16.46 -8.32 22.77
CA THR A 34 -15.93 -9.40 23.61
C THR A 34 -14.55 -9.92 23.14
N LEU A 35 -14.10 -9.52 21.95
CA LEU A 35 -12.80 -9.95 21.46
C LEU A 35 -11.67 -9.34 22.29
N PRO A 36 -10.58 -10.07 22.53
CA PRO A 36 -9.40 -9.52 23.19
C PRO A 36 -8.95 -8.25 22.49
N HIS A 37 -8.51 -7.26 23.29
CA HIS A 37 -7.93 -5.99 22.83
C HIS A 37 -8.89 -5.04 22.08
N VAL A 38 -10.11 -5.44 21.75
CA VAL A 38 -11.13 -4.52 21.22
C VAL A 38 -11.58 -3.58 22.32
N LYS A 39 -11.46 -2.27 22.09
CA LYS A 39 -11.84 -1.21 23.04
C LYS A 39 -13.11 -0.50 22.64
N GLU A 40 -13.31 -0.31 21.34
CA GLU A 40 -14.46 0.40 20.82
C GLU A 40 -14.91 -0.24 19.49
N VAL A 41 -16.21 -0.31 19.30
CA VAL A 41 -16.87 -0.77 18.06
C VAL A 41 -17.92 0.26 17.69
N ARG A 42 -17.71 0.94 16.57
CA ARG A 42 -18.65 1.92 16.01
C ARG A 42 -19.16 1.41 14.67
N GLN A 43 -20.48 1.35 14.53
CA GLN A 43 -21.07 1.06 13.24
C GLN A 43 -20.98 2.30 12.34
N THR A 44 -20.56 2.12 11.09
CA THR A 44 -20.45 3.24 10.13
C THR A 44 -21.85 3.70 9.69
N PRO A 45 -21.99 4.96 9.25
CA PRO A 45 -23.25 5.44 8.67
C PRO A 45 -23.70 4.51 7.54
N GLY A 46 -24.99 4.08 7.60
CA GLY A 46 -25.55 3.08 6.67
C GLY A 46 -25.48 1.63 7.14
N GLY A 47 -24.82 1.35 8.27
CA GLY A 47 -24.89 0.06 8.96
C GLY A 47 -24.14 -1.11 8.32
N ALA A 48 -23.40 -0.87 7.23
CA ALA A 48 -22.78 -1.95 6.43
C ALA A 48 -21.37 -2.37 6.91
N SER A 49 -20.74 -1.60 7.80
CA SER A 49 -19.39 -1.85 8.29
C SER A 49 -19.19 -1.27 9.69
N TYR A 50 -18.05 -1.64 10.29
CA TYR A 50 -17.66 -1.20 11.62
C TYR A 50 -16.28 -0.55 11.56
N ASP A 51 -16.09 0.53 12.32
CA ASP A 51 -14.81 1.10 12.74
C ASP A 51 -14.52 0.57 14.15
N ILE A 52 -13.38 -0.07 14.32
CA ILE A 52 -13.01 -0.79 15.53
C ILE A 52 -11.68 -0.24 16.03
N SER A 53 -11.65 0.18 17.29
CA SER A 53 -10.40 0.53 17.98
C SER A 53 -9.85 -0.70 18.69
N PHE A 54 -8.65 -1.10 18.31
CA PHE A 54 -7.94 -2.27 18.82
C PHE A 54 -6.69 -1.83 19.59
N GLU A 55 -6.57 -2.24 20.85
CA GLU A 55 -5.43 -1.86 21.69
C GLU A 55 -4.21 -2.70 21.37
N GLN A 56 -3.10 -2.04 21.00
CA GLN A 56 -1.82 -2.66 20.69
C GLN A 56 -0.72 -2.16 21.64
N PRO A 57 0.27 -2.98 21.98
CA PRO A 57 1.51 -2.51 22.58
C PRO A 57 2.28 -1.65 21.58
N VAL A 58 2.87 -0.55 22.03
CA VAL A 58 3.83 0.20 21.21
C VAL A 58 5.07 -0.65 20.92
N ASP A 59 5.51 -1.39 21.93
CA ASP A 59 6.63 -2.34 21.91
C ASP A 59 6.10 -3.73 22.28
N HIS A 60 5.99 -4.63 21.28
CA HIS A 60 5.50 -5.99 21.51
C HIS A 60 6.44 -6.83 22.40
N THR A 61 7.71 -6.44 22.57
CA THR A 61 8.60 -7.09 23.55
C THR A 61 8.24 -6.74 24.99
N LYS A 62 7.42 -5.70 25.19
CA LYS A 62 6.93 -5.21 26.48
C LYS A 62 5.41 -5.05 26.48
N PRO A 63 4.65 -6.15 26.38
CA PRO A 63 3.20 -6.09 26.16
C PRO A 63 2.41 -5.41 27.27
N GLN A 64 3.00 -5.20 28.46
CA GLN A 64 2.40 -4.44 29.55
C GLN A 64 2.85 -2.96 29.58
N GLY A 65 3.67 -2.53 28.61
CA GLY A 65 4.16 -1.17 28.49
C GLY A 65 3.11 -0.21 27.90
N GLN A 66 3.62 0.84 27.25
CA GLN A 66 2.78 1.82 26.55
C GLN A 66 1.91 1.15 25.49
N LYS A 67 0.66 1.58 25.39
CA LYS A 67 -0.34 1.11 24.41
C LYS A 67 -0.75 2.24 23.49
N PHE A 68 -1.31 1.88 22.35
CA PHE A 68 -2.03 2.77 21.46
C PHE A 68 -3.27 2.08 20.90
N LEU A 69 -4.16 2.84 20.28
CA LEU A 69 -5.33 2.31 19.59
C LEU A 69 -5.03 2.24 18.10
N GLN A 70 -5.14 1.05 17.54
CA GLN A 70 -5.05 0.80 16.11
C GLN A 70 -6.46 0.71 15.52
N HIS A 71 -6.69 1.37 14.38
CA HIS A 71 -7.98 1.38 13.71
C HIS A 71 -8.11 0.22 12.73
N LEU A 72 -9.25 -0.46 12.83
CA LEU A 72 -9.64 -1.56 11.95
C LEU A 72 -10.98 -1.24 11.32
N PHE A 73 -11.16 -1.61 10.06
CA PHE A 73 -12.42 -1.44 9.32
C PHE A 73 -12.94 -2.79 8.89
N LEU A 74 -14.12 -3.18 9.41
CA LEU A 74 -14.71 -4.48 9.15
C LEU A 74 -16.02 -4.33 8.35
N ALA A 75 -16.09 -4.95 7.17
CA ALA A 75 -17.36 -5.23 6.49
C ALA A 75 -17.67 -6.73 6.61
N PRO A 76 -18.56 -7.12 7.52
CA PRO A 76 -18.87 -8.52 7.79
C PRO A 76 -19.83 -9.08 6.75
N THR A 77 -19.75 -10.39 6.52
CA THR A 77 -20.72 -11.16 5.75
C THR A 77 -21.28 -12.30 6.57
N ALA A 78 -20.44 -13.31 6.93
CA ALA A 78 -20.82 -14.41 7.80
C ALA A 78 -19.57 -15.03 8.45
N TYR A 79 -19.77 -15.72 9.57
CA TYR A 79 -18.65 -16.27 10.37
C TYR A 79 -17.87 -17.38 9.67
N ASP A 80 -18.50 -18.11 8.75
CA ASP A 80 -17.92 -19.20 7.97
C ASP A 80 -17.38 -18.80 6.60
N GLN A 81 -17.66 -17.54 6.16
CA GLN A 81 -17.16 -17.02 4.90
C GLN A 81 -15.68 -16.65 4.99
N PRO A 82 -14.95 -16.68 3.87
CA PRO A 82 -13.55 -16.24 3.83
C PRO A 82 -13.36 -14.84 4.38
N VAL A 83 -12.19 -14.57 4.94
CA VAL A 83 -11.77 -13.23 5.38
C VAL A 83 -10.67 -12.73 4.49
N ILE A 84 -10.86 -11.56 3.89
CA ILE A 84 -9.78 -10.78 3.28
C ILE A 84 -9.23 -9.87 4.37
N LEU A 85 -7.99 -10.15 4.79
CA LEU A 85 -7.21 -9.26 5.64
C LEU A 85 -6.51 -8.23 4.73
N GLY A 86 -7.09 -7.05 4.63
CA GLY A 86 -6.50 -5.90 3.94
C GLY A 86 -5.39 -5.30 4.81
N THR A 87 -4.14 -5.50 4.43
CA THR A 87 -3.00 -4.89 5.09
C THR A 87 -2.69 -3.57 4.42
N GLU A 88 -2.86 -2.46 5.14
CA GLU A 88 -2.46 -1.17 4.62
C GLU A 88 -0.98 -0.88 4.90
N GLY A 89 -0.40 -0.03 4.07
CA GLY A 89 0.94 0.50 4.32
C GLY A 89 0.89 1.87 4.99
N TYR A 90 -0.28 2.49 4.97
CA TYR A 90 -0.55 3.87 5.34
C TYR A 90 -1.85 3.97 6.16
N ALA A 91 -2.48 5.15 6.14
CA ALA A 91 -3.80 5.37 6.72
C ALA A 91 -4.88 4.57 5.97
N ALA A 92 -5.92 4.15 6.71
CA ALA A 92 -7.12 3.53 6.19
C ALA A 92 -8.36 4.30 6.62
N ASN A 93 -9.46 4.17 5.89
CA ASN A 93 -10.72 4.82 6.25
C ASN A 93 -11.96 3.97 5.94
N ARG A 94 -11.77 2.78 5.36
CA ARG A 94 -12.86 1.90 4.94
C ARG A 94 -12.36 0.46 4.71
N PRO A 95 -13.27 -0.54 4.75
CA PRO A 95 -12.93 -1.89 4.35
C PRO A 95 -12.54 -1.95 2.87
N GLY A 96 -11.44 -2.65 2.56
CA GLY A 96 -10.94 -2.89 1.20
C GLY A 96 -10.84 -4.39 0.92
N GLY A 97 -10.61 -4.77 -0.31
CA GLY A 97 -10.43 -6.19 -0.70
C GLY A 97 -10.04 -6.33 -2.18
N GLY A 98 -9.92 -5.19 -2.86
CA GLY A 98 -9.52 -5.17 -4.27
C GLY A 98 -10.37 -6.10 -5.15
N GLU A 99 -9.73 -6.72 -6.15
CA GLU A 99 -10.38 -7.69 -7.02
C GLU A 99 -10.72 -9.02 -6.32
N LEU A 100 -9.98 -9.38 -5.25
CA LEU A 100 -10.22 -10.60 -4.48
C LEU A 100 -11.62 -10.66 -3.90
N ARG A 101 -12.21 -9.49 -3.57
CA ARG A 101 -13.60 -9.43 -3.08
C ARG A 101 -14.58 -10.08 -4.08
N ARG A 102 -14.42 -9.83 -5.38
CA ARG A 102 -15.28 -10.43 -6.41
C ARG A 102 -14.95 -11.90 -6.62
N MET A 103 -13.67 -12.26 -6.60
CA MET A 103 -13.20 -13.63 -6.80
C MET A 103 -13.64 -14.58 -5.70
N LEU A 104 -13.74 -14.12 -4.45
CA LEU A 104 -14.18 -14.89 -3.29
C LEU A 104 -15.70 -14.82 -3.06
N GLY A 105 -16.42 -14.05 -3.86
CA GLY A 105 -17.88 -13.93 -3.79
C GLY A 105 -18.34 -13.02 -2.67
N THR A 106 -18.55 -13.54 -1.47
CA THR A 106 -19.07 -12.80 -0.30
C THR A 106 -18.11 -12.89 0.89
N PRO A 107 -16.84 -12.46 0.77
CA PRO A 107 -15.91 -12.51 1.89
C PRO A 107 -16.22 -11.45 2.95
N ASN A 108 -15.81 -11.71 4.18
CA ASN A 108 -15.62 -10.66 5.17
C ASN A 108 -14.41 -9.82 4.79
N LEU A 109 -14.48 -8.49 4.96
CA LEU A 109 -13.36 -7.60 4.70
C LEU A 109 -12.89 -7.00 6.02
N LEU A 110 -11.66 -7.28 6.41
CA LEU A 110 -11.02 -6.71 7.60
C LEU A 110 -9.79 -5.93 7.15
N THR A 111 -9.87 -4.60 7.15
CA THR A 111 -8.76 -3.73 6.76
C THR A 111 -8.10 -3.15 8.01
N VAL A 112 -6.79 -3.20 8.06
CA VAL A 112 -5.98 -2.74 9.19
C VAL A 112 -5.20 -1.51 8.78
N GLU A 113 -5.44 -0.39 9.47
CA GLU A 113 -4.62 0.81 9.35
C GLU A 113 -3.22 0.52 9.90
N HIS A 114 -2.17 0.94 9.18
CA HIS A 114 -0.80 0.69 9.62
C HIS A 114 -0.47 1.55 10.85
N ARG A 115 0.28 0.98 11.83
CA ARG A 115 0.80 1.78 12.96
C ARG A 115 1.56 3.01 12.44
N TYR A 116 1.48 4.13 13.15
CA TYR A 116 2.05 5.45 12.83
C TYR A 116 1.36 6.20 11.67
N PHE A 117 0.22 5.73 11.20
CA PHE A 117 -0.57 6.43 10.18
C PHE A 117 -2.00 6.70 10.65
N GLY A 118 -2.63 7.71 10.06
CA GLY A 118 -4.02 8.05 10.28
C GLY A 118 -4.34 8.30 11.76
N HIS A 119 -5.18 7.45 12.33
CA HIS A 119 -5.55 7.47 13.74
C HIS A 119 -4.75 6.47 14.59
N SER A 120 -3.91 5.64 13.96
CA SER A 120 -3.14 4.58 14.61
C SER A 120 -1.74 5.04 15.04
N ILE A 121 -1.66 6.25 15.62
CA ILE A 121 -0.39 6.89 16.01
C ILE A 121 -0.21 6.76 17.55
N PRO A 122 0.88 6.12 18.02
CA PRO A 122 1.22 6.09 19.45
C PRO A 122 1.47 7.49 20.04
N ALA A 123 1.02 7.73 21.26
CA ALA A 123 1.29 8.95 22.00
C ALA A 123 1.82 8.63 23.41
N PRO A 124 3.00 9.11 23.84
CA PRO A 124 3.95 9.95 23.06
C PRO A 124 4.56 9.21 21.87
N LEU A 125 4.92 9.97 20.84
CA LEU A 125 5.52 9.45 19.62
C LEU A 125 6.99 9.07 19.87
N ASP A 126 7.35 7.84 19.48
CA ASP A 126 8.74 7.37 19.49
C ASP A 126 8.96 6.50 18.24
N TRP A 127 9.66 7.03 17.27
CA TRP A 127 9.86 6.44 15.96
C TRP A 127 10.53 5.05 15.99
N LYS A 128 11.35 4.75 17.01
CA LYS A 128 12.10 3.48 17.10
C LYS A 128 11.20 2.23 17.13
N TYR A 129 9.91 2.39 17.45
CA TYR A 129 8.95 1.30 17.48
C TYR A 129 8.19 1.12 16.17
N LEU A 130 8.45 1.97 15.17
CA LEU A 130 7.96 1.79 13.81
C LEU A 130 8.88 0.79 13.08
N THR A 131 8.74 -0.49 13.43
CA THR A 131 9.51 -1.58 12.84
C THR A 131 8.61 -2.54 12.07
N ILE A 132 9.20 -3.26 11.10
CA ILE A 132 8.52 -4.33 10.36
C ILE A 132 7.99 -5.40 11.34
N LYS A 133 8.81 -5.77 12.33
CA LYS A 133 8.43 -6.80 13.31
C LYS A 133 7.22 -6.37 14.16
N ASN A 134 7.23 -5.15 14.71
CA ASN A 134 6.09 -4.67 15.49
C ASN A 134 4.81 -4.56 14.64
N ALA A 135 4.92 -4.17 13.36
CA ALA A 135 3.76 -4.15 12.46
C ALA A 135 3.24 -5.56 12.14
N ALA A 136 4.13 -6.54 12.03
CA ALA A 136 3.74 -7.95 11.88
C ALA A 136 3.09 -8.52 13.16
N ASP A 137 3.59 -8.12 14.33
CA ASP A 137 3.01 -8.50 15.63
C ASP A 137 1.59 -7.92 15.79
N ASP A 138 1.36 -6.68 15.35
CA ASP A 138 0.01 -6.11 15.32
C ASP A 138 -0.96 -6.96 14.53
N MET A 139 -0.56 -7.38 13.32
CA MET A 139 -1.40 -8.23 12.47
C MET A 139 -1.69 -9.58 13.13
N HIS A 140 -0.70 -10.17 13.80
CA HIS A 140 -0.83 -11.43 14.52
C HIS A 140 -1.88 -11.34 15.64
N GLU A 141 -1.81 -10.33 16.48
CA GLU A 141 -2.78 -10.12 17.56
C GLU A 141 -4.20 -9.93 17.02
N ILE A 142 -4.36 -9.16 15.94
CA ILE A 142 -5.65 -8.94 15.29
C ILE A 142 -6.20 -10.27 14.72
N VAL A 143 -5.40 -11.00 13.94
CA VAL A 143 -5.83 -12.27 13.33
C VAL A 143 -6.20 -13.29 14.41
N THR A 144 -5.38 -13.40 15.47
CA THR A 144 -5.64 -14.28 16.62
C THR A 144 -6.96 -13.94 17.30
N ALA A 145 -7.26 -12.66 17.51
CA ALA A 145 -8.51 -12.22 18.10
C ALA A 145 -9.71 -12.53 17.21
N PHE A 146 -9.64 -12.15 15.93
CA PHE A 146 -10.77 -12.27 15.01
C PHE A 146 -11.05 -13.71 14.56
N LYS A 147 -10.06 -14.59 14.55
CA LYS A 147 -10.24 -16.04 14.33
C LYS A 147 -11.12 -16.71 15.40
N LYS A 148 -11.36 -16.07 16.54
CA LYS A 148 -12.34 -16.55 17.52
C LYS A 148 -13.78 -16.48 16.99
N LEU A 149 -14.07 -15.53 16.11
CA LEU A 149 -15.38 -15.37 15.45
C LEU A 149 -15.38 -15.96 14.04
N TYR A 150 -14.43 -15.58 13.20
CA TYR A 150 -14.42 -15.92 11.77
C TYR A 150 -13.65 -17.21 11.51
N LYS A 151 -14.35 -18.24 11.01
CA LYS A 151 -13.83 -19.61 10.85
C LYS A 151 -13.50 -20.00 9.40
N GLY A 152 -13.82 -19.13 8.44
CA GLY A 152 -13.49 -19.31 7.03
C GLY A 152 -12.00 -19.20 6.73
N LYS A 153 -11.64 -19.28 5.45
CA LYS A 153 -10.26 -19.11 4.97
C LYS A 153 -9.80 -17.67 5.12
N TRP A 154 -8.54 -17.46 5.47
CA TRP A 154 -7.93 -16.14 5.63
C TRP A 154 -6.94 -15.84 4.52
N ILE A 155 -7.13 -14.73 3.85
CA ILE A 155 -6.26 -14.27 2.76
C ILE A 155 -5.74 -12.87 3.11
N ALA A 156 -4.43 -12.73 3.32
CA ALA A 156 -3.80 -11.41 3.47
C ALA A 156 -3.56 -10.79 2.10
N THR A 157 -3.83 -9.50 1.95
CA THR A 157 -3.58 -8.77 0.71
C THR A 157 -3.35 -7.30 0.94
N GLY A 158 -2.55 -6.70 0.06
CA GLY A 158 -2.29 -5.27 0.02
C GLY A 158 -1.60 -4.89 -1.26
N ALA A 159 -1.52 -3.59 -1.53
CA ALA A 159 -0.82 -3.03 -2.68
C ALA A 159 0.32 -2.13 -2.25
N SER A 160 1.42 -2.08 -3.02
CA SER A 160 2.57 -1.22 -2.74
C SER A 160 3.11 -1.50 -1.33
N LYS A 161 3.27 -0.48 -0.47
CA LYS A 161 3.64 -0.66 0.94
C LYS A 161 2.65 -1.57 1.71
N GLY A 162 1.36 -1.56 1.38
CA GLY A 162 0.41 -2.52 1.95
C GLY A 162 0.71 -3.96 1.52
N GLY A 163 1.15 -4.17 0.28
CA GLY A 163 1.64 -5.46 -0.19
C GLY A 163 2.92 -5.91 0.52
N GLN A 164 3.86 -4.98 0.80
CA GLN A 164 5.02 -5.25 1.66
C GLN A 164 4.57 -5.69 3.06
N THR A 165 3.61 -4.98 3.68
CA THR A 165 3.07 -5.33 5.00
C THR A 165 2.50 -6.74 5.01
N ALA A 166 1.76 -7.17 3.97
CA ALA A 166 1.27 -8.54 3.84
C ALA A 166 2.40 -9.57 3.78
N LEU A 167 3.45 -9.27 3.00
CA LEU A 167 4.62 -10.15 2.86
C LEU A 167 5.42 -10.23 4.17
N PHE A 168 5.64 -9.11 4.84
CA PHE A 168 6.34 -9.06 6.12
C PHE A 168 5.57 -9.85 7.18
N PHE A 169 4.26 -9.66 7.26
CA PHE A 169 3.40 -10.47 8.13
C PHE A 169 3.55 -11.96 7.84
N LYS A 170 3.51 -12.37 6.57
CA LYS A 170 3.72 -13.78 6.16
C LYS A 170 5.08 -14.33 6.59
N CYS A 171 6.13 -13.51 6.57
CA CYS A 171 7.47 -13.94 6.98
C CYS A 171 7.56 -14.25 8.48
N TYR A 172 6.93 -13.44 9.32
CA TYR A 172 6.98 -13.61 10.78
C TYR A 172 5.90 -14.58 11.30
N TYR A 173 4.74 -14.66 10.65
CA TYR A 173 3.59 -15.46 11.06
C TYR A 173 3.03 -16.27 9.88
N PRO A 174 3.78 -17.30 9.45
CA PRO A 174 3.47 -18.05 8.22
C PRO A 174 2.13 -18.76 8.22
N ASP A 175 1.64 -19.15 9.41
CA ASP A 175 0.44 -19.99 9.57
C ASP A 175 -0.83 -19.17 9.88
N ASP A 176 -0.69 -17.86 10.00
CA ASP A 176 -1.82 -16.99 10.36
C ASP A 176 -2.82 -16.82 9.22
N VAL A 177 -2.38 -16.97 7.97
CA VAL A 177 -3.26 -16.88 6.79
C VAL A 177 -3.03 -18.05 5.84
N ASP A 178 -4.11 -18.50 5.19
CA ASP A 178 -4.08 -19.61 4.22
C ASP A 178 -3.35 -19.22 2.92
N ALA A 179 -3.43 -17.94 2.52
CA ALA A 179 -2.72 -17.40 1.36
C ALA A 179 -2.40 -15.92 1.55
N THR A 180 -1.37 -15.45 0.83
CA THR A 180 -1.00 -14.03 0.73
C THR A 180 -0.97 -13.62 -0.74
N VAL A 181 -1.67 -12.55 -1.11
CA VAL A 181 -1.65 -11.98 -2.46
C VAL A 181 -1.14 -10.55 -2.39
N SER A 182 0.06 -10.34 -2.88
CA SER A 182 0.76 -9.05 -2.83
C SER A 182 0.80 -8.39 -4.18
N TYR A 183 0.31 -7.15 -4.26
CA TYR A 183 0.26 -6.36 -5.49
C TYR A 183 1.33 -5.27 -5.47
N VAL A 184 2.11 -5.18 -6.54
CA VAL A 184 3.08 -4.11 -6.83
C VAL A 184 3.97 -3.73 -5.64
N ALA A 185 4.36 -4.73 -4.85
CA ALA A 185 5.13 -4.55 -3.62
C ALA A 185 6.63 -4.71 -3.86
N PRO A 186 7.44 -3.65 -3.72
CA PRO A 186 8.89 -3.73 -3.83
C PRO A 186 9.49 -4.53 -2.67
N ILE A 187 10.51 -5.33 -2.94
CA ILE A 187 11.34 -5.99 -1.92
C ILE A 187 12.79 -5.58 -2.15
N ASN A 188 13.20 -4.52 -1.47
CA ASN A 188 14.55 -3.98 -1.57
C ASN A 188 15.56 -4.87 -0.86
N ILE A 189 16.83 -4.70 -1.19
CA ILE A 189 17.97 -5.46 -0.60
C ILE A 189 18.98 -4.56 0.11
N GLY A 190 18.74 -3.26 0.15
CA GLY A 190 19.61 -2.28 0.79
C GLY A 190 18.86 -0.99 1.09
N GLN A 191 19.51 -0.11 1.87
CA GLN A 191 18.95 1.20 2.22
C GLN A 191 18.67 2.04 0.95
N GLU A 192 19.60 2.01 0.01
CA GLU A 192 19.44 2.56 -1.34
C GLU A 192 19.66 1.42 -2.34
N ASP A 193 18.58 0.94 -2.97
CA ASP A 193 18.63 -0.23 -3.83
C ASP A 193 19.00 0.15 -5.27
N PRO A 194 20.19 -0.26 -5.79
CA PRO A 194 20.64 0.12 -7.11
C PRO A 194 19.82 -0.47 -8.25
N ARG A 195 19.03 -1.51 -8.00
CA ARG A 195 18.15 -2.10 -9.03
C ARG A 195 17.10 -1.10 -9.51
N ILE A 196 16.73 -0.12 -8.69
CA ILE A 196 15.76 0.90 -9.06
C ILE A 196 16.37 1.81 -10.14
N ASN A 197 17.61 2.28 -9.97
CA ASN A 197 18.29 3.10 -10.98
C ASN A 197 18.50 2.31 -12.27
N TYR A 198 18.95 1.06 -12.19
CA TYR A 198 19.10 0.20 -13.36
C TYR A 198 17.76 0.01 -14.10
N PHE A 199 16.66 -0.18 -13.38
CA PHE A 199 15.32 -0.28 -13.98
C PHE A 199 14.95 1.01 -14.72
N MET A 200 15.19 2.17 -14.11
CA MET A 200 14.89 3.47 -14.73
C MET A 200 15.68 3.70 -16.02
N GLU A 201 16.86 3.12 -16.15
CA GLU A 201 17.68 3.14 -17.36
C GLU A 201 17.21 2.15 -18.44
N THR A 202 16.39 1.17 -18.08
CA THR A 202 16.02 0.05 -18.98
C THR A 202 14.54 -0.10 -19.25
N VAL A 203 13.66 0.50 -18.45
CA VAL A 203 12.21 0.39 -18.58
C VAL A 203 11.68 1.01 -19.89
N GLY A 204 10.74 0.35 -20.54
CA GLY A 204 10.16 0.81 -21.80
C GLY A 204 11.19 0.84 -22.96
N ASP A 205 10.99 1.72 -23.91
CA ASP A 205 11.94 1.92 -25.02
C ASP A 205 12.88 3.11 -24.77
N GLN A 206 14.03 3.12 -25.47
CA GLN A 206 15.04 4.16 -25.34
C GLN A 206 14.51 5.54 -25.70
N ALA A 207 13.70 5.67 -26.74
CA ALA A 207 13.18 6.95 -27.20
C ALA A 207 12.29 7.60 -26.11
N THR A 208 11.50 6.80 -25.39
CA THR A 208 10.70 7.27 -24.25
C THR A 208 11.59 7.77 -23.11
N ARG A 209 12.63 7.02 -22.75
CA ARG A 209 13.56 7.45 -21.69
C ARG A 209 14.31 8.73 -22.06
N ASP A 210 14.79 8.83 -23.30
CA ASP A 210 15.46 10.03 -23.81
C ASP A 210 14.53 11.23 -23.78
N LYS A 211 13.26 11.06 -24.12
CA LYS A 211 12.25 12.13 -24.08
C LYS A 211 11.97 12.60 -22.64
N ILE A 212 11.85 11.66 -21.69
CA ILE A 212 11.70 11.99 -20.26
C ILE A 212 12.91 12.79 -19.77
N LYS A 213 14.12 12.33 -20.04
CA LYS A 213 15.37 13.01 -19.65
C LYS A 213 15.45 14.42 -20.27
N ALA A 214 15.15 14.54 -21.55
CA ALA A 214 15.15 15.85 -22.22
C ALA A 214 14.12 16.81 -21.61
N PHE A 215 12.94 16.30 -21.23
CA PHE A 215 11.91 17.08 -20.54
C PHE A 215 12.39 17.53 -19.15
N GLN A 216 13.00 16.64 -18.35
CA GLN A 216 13.57 17.00 -17.04
C GLN A 216 14.65 18.10 -17.16
N ILE A 217 15.54 18.00 -18.17
CA ILE A 217 16.58 19.01 -18.43
C ILE A 217 15.94 20.33 -18.83
N ALA A 218 14.89 20.32 -19.65
CA ALA A 218 14.15 21.53 -20.03
C ALA A 218 13.50 22.20 -18.81
N LEU A 219 12.88 21.42 -17.93
CA LEU A 219 12.32 21.90 -16.66
C LEU A 219 13.38 22.59 -15.81
N LEU A 220 14.55 21.97 -15.61
CA LEU A 220 15.65 22.54 -14.79
C LEU A 220 16.25 23.79 -15.43
N LYS A 221 16.38 23.86 -16.76
CA LYS A 221 16.89 25.04 -17.45
C LYS A 221 15.99 26.27 -17.31
N HIS A 222 14.69 26.04 -17.30
CA HIS A 222 13.65 27.07 -17.23
C HIS A 222 13.02 27.20 -15.84
N GLU A 223 13.70 26.75 -14.79
CA GLU A 223 13.23 26.72 -13.42
C GLU A 223 12.64 28.07 -12.97
N ASP A 224 13.38 29.17 -13.19
CA ASP A 224 13.01 30.50 -12.73
C ASP A 224 11.71 31.04 -13.40
N GLU A 225 11.41 30.55 -14.62
CA GLU A 225 10.19 30.88 -15.36
C GLU A 225 9.02 29.91 -15.02
N ILE A 226 9.31 28.66 -14.75
CA ILE A 226 8.30 27.61 -14.51
C ILE A 226 7.75 27.66 -13.09
N ILE A 227 8.57 27.84 -12.07
CA ILE A 227 8.13 27.88 -10.67
C ILE A 227 6.95 28.86 -10.45
N PRO A 228 6.98 30.10 -10.95
CA PRO A 228 5.83 31.00 -10.83
C PRO A 228 4.54 30.47 -11.46
N LEU A 229 4.63 29.69 -12.55
CA LEU A 229 3.48 29.11 -13.25
C LEU A 229 2.85 27.92 -12.48
N LEU A 230 3.55 27.34 -11.51
CA LEU A 230 3.03 26.24 -10.71
C LEU A 230 1.96 26.69 -9.71
N ASN A 231 1.92 27.99 -9.36
CA ASN A 231 0.96 28.57 -8.41
C ASN A 231 0.96 27.85 -7.03
N VAL A 232 2.14 27.47 -6.55
CA VAL A 232 2.30 26.88 -5.22
C VAL A 232 2.37 27.96 -4.15
N ASP A 233 1.85 27.68 -2.95
CA ASP A 233 2.04 28.57 -1.79
C ASP A 233 3.43 28.28 -1.18
N PRO A 234 4.38 29.25 -1.21
CA PRO A 234 5.72 29.04 -0.67
C PRO A 234 5.75 28.68 0.82
N LYS A 235 4.70 29.04 1.57
CA LYS A 235 4.58 28.70 3.00
C LYS A 235 4.49 27.22 3.27
N ASN A 236 4.09 26.43 2.26
CA ASN A 236 4.00 24.97 2.36
C ASN A 236 5.33 24.25 2.00
N TYR A 237 6.43 24.98 1.86
CA TYR A 237 7.72 24.43 1.45
C TYR A 237 8.85 24.94 2.36
N SER A 238 8.95 24.42 3.58
CA SER A 238 10.00 24.79 4.54
C SER A 238 11.41 24.52 4.03
N MET A 239 11.59 23.56 3.11
CA MET A 239 12.87 23.31 2.45
C MET A 239 13.20 24.34 1.33
N GLY A 240 12.27 25.24 1.00
CA GLY A 240 12.35 26.16 -0.13
C GLY A 240 11.74 25.61 -1.41
N VAL A 241 10.98 26.47 -2.13
CA VAL A 241 10.25 26.09 -3.35
C VAL A 241 11.19 25.59 -4.45
N ALA A 242 12.33 26.24 -4.66
CA ALA A 242 13.32 25.86 -5.67
C ALA A 242 13.89 24.46 -5.37
N LYS A 243 14.26 24.17 -4.13
CA LYS A 243 14.74 22.84 -3.72
C LYS A 243 13.68 21.77 -3.92
N ALA A 244 12.44 22.03 -3.52
CA ALA A 244 11.30 21.12 -3.71
C ALA A 244 10.99 20.90 -5.21
N TYR A 245 11.15 21.92 -6.05
CA TYR A 245 10.99 21.84 -7.49
C TYR A 245 12.04 20.90 -8.12
N GLU A 246 13.33 21.10 -7.81
CA GLU A 246 14.41 20.25 -8.30
C GLU A 246 14.21 18.78 -7.88
N TYR A 247 13.81 18.53 -6.64
CA TYR A 247 13.39 17.20 -6.21
C TYR A 247 12.25 16.65 -7.07
N GLY A 248 11.18 17.42 -7.26
CA GLY A 248 10.04 17.00 -8.07
C GLY A 248 10.42 16.70 -9.52
N VAL A 249 11.40 17.41 -10.08
CA VAL A 249 11.92 17.11 -11.42
C VAL A 249 12.73 15.83 -11.44
N LEU A 250 13.54 15.56 -10.42
CA LEU A 250 14.26 14.27 -10.29
C LEU A 250 13.31 13.10 -10.06
N GLU A 251 12.22 13.33 -9.33
CA GLU A 251 11.17 12.32 -9.06
C GLU A 251 10.25 12.06 -10.27
N PHE A 252 10.22 12.95 -11.26
CA PHE A 252 9.29 12.89 -12.37
C PHE A 252 9.25 11.54 -13.09
N PRO A 253 10.38 10.88 -13.46
CA PRO A 253 10.34 9.58 -14.14
C PRO A 253 9.71 8.48 -13.29
N TYR A 254 9.89 8.48 -11.96
CA TYR A 254 9.26 7.52 -11.07
C TYR A 254 7.73 7.66 -11.08
N GLY A 255 7.24 8.89 -10.96
CA GLY A 255 5.81 9.17 -11.09
C GLY A 255 5.29 8.88 -12.50
N PHE A 256 6.06 9.19 -13.54
CA PHE A 256 5.69 8.90 -14.93
C PHE A 256 5.38 7.42 -15.14
N TRP A 257 6.28 6.54 -14.74
CA TRP A 257 6.12 5.09 -14.86
C TRP A 257 5.10 4.53 -13.85
N GLN A 258 5.07 5.03 -12.63
CA GLN A 258 4.12 4.60 -11.61
C GLN A 258 2.67 4.88 -12.00
N TYR A 259 2.38 6.00 -12.66
CA TYR A 259 1.00 6.38 -13.02
C TYR A 259 0.63 6.07 -14.46
N GLY A 260 1.52 5.43 -15.23
CA GLY A 260 1.27 5.03 -16.60
C GLY A 260 1.08 6.23 -17.53
N THR A 261 1.84 7.30 -17.30
CA THR A 261 1.85 8.47 -18.17
C THR A 261 2.34 8.08 -19.55
N LYS A 262 1.73 8.64 -20.58
CA LYS A 262 2.05 8.27 -21.97
C LYS A 262 3.13 9.19 -22.54
N PRO A 263 4.13 8.62 -23.27
CA PRO A 263 5.21 9.42 -23.85
C PRO A 263 4.73 10.51 -24.82
N GLU A 264 3.57 10.30 -25.47
CA GLU A 264 2.97 11.25 -26.40
C GLU A 264 2.52 12.55 -25.74
N THR A 265 2.28 12.53 -24.41
CA THR A 265 1.86 13.74 -23.69
C THR A 265 3.01 14.66 -23.36
N LEU A 266 4.25 14.16 -23.35
CA LEU A 266 5.42 14.97 -23.06
C LEU A 266 5.66 15.98 -24.19
N PRO A 267 5.75 17.29 -23.88
CA PRO A 267 6.07 18.31 -24.86
C PRO A 267 7.52 18.18 -25.36
N ASN A 268 7.81 18.83 -26.47
CA ASN A 268 9.20 18.95 -26.90
C ASN A 268 10.02 19.76 -25.89
N PRO A 269 11.33 19.53 -25.76
CA PRO A 269 12.16 20.30 -24.84
C PRO A 269 12.24 21.81 -25.10
N ASP A 270 11.93 22.24 -26.33
CA ASP A 270 11.88 23.65 -26.77
C ASP A 270 10.45 24.23 -26.74
N ALA A 271 9.48 23.49 -26.19
CA ALA A 271 8.13 23.99 -25.99
C ALA A 271 8.13 25.19 -25.03
N SER A 272 7.05 25.96 -25.02
CA SER A 272 6.90 27.09 -24.10
C SER A 272 6.95 26.63 -22.64
N THR A 273 7.44 27.51 -21.76
CA THR A 273 7.47 27.26 -20.30
C THR A 273 6.08 26.95 -19.72
N ALA A 274 5.03 27.51 -20.33
CA ALA A 274 3.65 27.21 -19.95
C ALA A 274 3.23 25.76 -20.26
N GLU A 275 3.64 25.22 -21.43
CA GLU A 275 3.40 23.83 -21.81
C GLU A 275 4.20 22.87 -20.95
N LEU A 276 5.49 23.18 -20.69
CA LEU A 276 6.34 22.40 -19.78
C LEU A 276 5.73 22.33 -18.37
N ALA A 277 5.33 23.49 -17.81
CA ALA A 277 4.69 23.58 -16.50
C ALA A 277 3.37 22.80 -16.42
N ALA A 278 2.55 22.87 -17.48
CA ALA A 278 1.27 22.19 -17.54
C ALA A 278 1.42 20.65 -17.51
N GLU A 279 2.41 20.12 -18.23
CA GLU A 279 2.68 18.67 -18.22
C GLU A 279 3.29 18.23 -16.90
N TYR A 280 4.26 18.96 -16.36
CA TYR A 280 4.87 18.68 -15.06
C TYR A 280 3.82 18.59 -13.94
N LYS A 281 2.84 19.48 -13.92
CA LYS A 281 1.74 19.47 -12.94
C LYS A 281 0.89 18.19 -12.96
N LYS A 282 0.76 17.51 -14.09
CA LYS A 282 -0.09 16.31 -14.18
C LYS A 282 0.45 15.16 -13.35
N VAL A 283 1.76 15.01 -13.27
CA VAL A 283 2.40 13.98 -12.44
C VAL A 283 2.48 14.41 -10.96
N ASN A 284 2.55 15.74 -10.72
CA ASN A 284 2.49 16.39 -9.39
C ASN A 284 3.53 15.89 -8.37
N THR A 285 4.71 15.53 -8.84
CA THR A 285 5.77 14.98 -7.97
C THR A 285 6.27 15.98 -6.92
N MET A 286 6.18 17.27 -7.19
CA MET A 286 6.57 18.34 -6.26
C MET A 286 5.76 18.32 -4.94
N TYR A 287 4.53 17.77 -4.93
CA TYR A 287 3.72 17.66 -3.72
C TYR A 287 4.42 16.87 -2.61
N TYR A 288 5.14 15.81 -2.95
CA TYR A 288 5.85 14.97 -1.97
C TYR A 288 6.89 15.75 -1.14
N TYR A 289 7.36 16.89 -1.66
CA TYR A 289 8.37 17.76 -1.03
C TYR A 289 7.77 19.00 -0.39
N SER A 290 6.44 19.12 -0.36
CA SER A 290 5.73 20.10 0.45
C SER A 290 5.64 19.65 1.91
N ASP A 291 5.49 20.59 2.86
CA ASP A 291 5.32 20.25 4.27
C ASP A 291 4.14 19.30 4.52
N PRO A 292 2.95 19.48 3.90
CA PRO A 292 1.86 18.50 3.99
C PRO A 292 2.22 17.13 3.40
N GLY A 293 2.93 17.10 2.27
CA GLY A 293 3.38 15.86 1.63
C GLY A 293 4.40 15.12 2.48
N ILE A 294 5.40 15.84 3.02
CA ILE A 294 6.39 15.27 3.94
C ILE A 294 5.68 14.70 5.17
N HIS A 295 4.79 15.46 5.81
CA HIS A 295 4.05 14.99 6.97
C HIS A 295 3.21 13.74 6.69
N GLN A 296 2.61 13.65 5.50
CA GLN A 296 1.83 12.49 5.08
C GLN A 296 2.69 11.22 4.98
N PHE A 297 3.95 11.34 4.56
CA PHE A 297 4.82 10.21 4.23
C PHE A 297 6.02 10.05 5.17
N GLU A 298 6.25 10.94 6.14
CA GLU A 298 7.43 10.90 7.01
C GLU A 298 7.59 9.57 7.77
N ALA A 299 6.48 8.97 8.22
CA ALA A 299 6.53 7.66 8.86
C ALA A 299 7.00 6.56 7.89
N PHE A 300 6.54 6.61 6.63
CA PHE A 300 7.06 5.71 5.59
C PHE A 300 8.55 5.95 5.35
N MET A 301 8.97 7.20 5.21
CA MET A 301 10.38 7.53 4.96
C MET A 301 11.28 7.11 6.13
N TYR A 302 10.82 7.29 7.37
CA TYR A 302 11.56 6.77 8.52
C TYR A 302 11.74 5.26 8.43
N GLN A 303 10.67 4.50 8.18
CA GLN A 303 10.73 3.04 8.06
C GLN A 303 11.54 2.60 6.84
N ALA A 304 11.47 3.34 5.73
CA ALA A 304 12.25 3.07 4.53
C ALA A 304 13.75 3.14 4.81
N PHE A 305 14.21 4.18 5.48
CA PHE A 305 15.63 4.38 5.77
C PHE A 305 16.14 3.62 7.01
N THR A 306 15.25 3.04 7.81
CA THR A 306 15.65 2.17 8.94
C THR A 306 15.60 0.69 8.61
N GLU A 307 14.63 0.21 7.79
CA GLU A 307 14.44 -1.22 7.57
C GLU A 307 14.04 -1.61 6.15
N ILE A 308 13.10 -0.88 5.48
CA ILE A 308 12.48 -1.35 4.22
C ILE A 308 13.38 -1.14 3.00
N GLY A 309 14.30 -0.18 3.08
CA GLY A 309 15.07 0.27 1.94
C GLY A 309 14.26 1.18 1.00
N TYR A 310 14.98 1.98 0.23
CA TYR A 310 14.43 2.93 -0.73
C TYR A 310 15.38 3.09 -1.93
N TYR A 311 15.49 4.27 -2.50
CA TYR A 311 16.41 4.63 -3.58
C TYR A 311 16.96 6.03 -3.36
N ASN A 312 17.97 6.36 -4.13
CA ASN A 312 18.44 7.73 -4.33
C ASN A 312 18.54 8.02 -5.84
N TYR A 313 18.57 9.31 -6.20
CA TYR A 313 18.60 9.74 -7.58
C TYR A 313 19.99 9.57 -8.20
N ASP A 314 20.05 9.06 -9.44
CA ASP A 314 21.20 9.30 -10.29
C ASP A 314 21.10 10.72 -10.87
N ILE A 315 22.01 11.56 -10.45
CA ILE A 315 22.04 12.99 -10.83
C ILE A 315 23.14 13.33 -11.86
N ALA A 316 23.86 12.33 -12.37
CA ALA A 316 25.03 12.57 -13.22
C ALA A 316 24.73 13.55 -14.38
N ASP A 317 23.62 13.32 -15.08
CA ASP A 317 23.17 14.15 -16.20
C ASP A 317 22.51 15.47 -15.78
N PHE A 318 22.04 15.57 -14.55
CA PHE A 318 21.27 16.71 -14.03
C PHE A 318 22.12 17.68 -13.21
N LYS A 319 23.25 17.23 -12.67
CA LYS A 319 24.14 18.01 -11.80
C LYS A 319 24.48 19.41 -12.30
N PRO A 320 24.72 19.66 -13.61
CA PRO A 320 24.99 21.00 -14.12
C PRO A 320 23.82 21.98 -14.01
N TYR A 321 22.61 21.48 -13.79
CA TYR A 321 21.37 22.26 -13.78
C TYR A 321 20.78 22.41 -12.37
N LEU A 322 21.22 21.62 -11.38
CA LEU A 322 20.77 21.69 -9.99
C LEU A 322 21.41 22.90 -9.29
N LYS A 323 20.61 23.91 -8.96
CA LYS A 323 21.03 25.16 -8.32
C LYS A 323 20.77 25.16 -6.81
N ALA A 324 19.57 24.72 -6.42
CA ALA A 324 19.09 24.73 -5.05
C ALA A 324 19.37 23.42 -4.30
N ASN A 325 19.57 22.30 -5.02
CA ASN A 325 19.73 20.98 -4.44
C ASN A 325 20.88 20.18 -5.09
N PRO A 326 22.14 20.60 -4.93
CA PRO A 326 23.28 19.98 -5.62
C PRO A 326 23.57 18.53 -5.13
N ASN A 327 23.06 18.14 -3.98
CA ASN A 327 23.25 16.82 -3.38
C ASN A 327 21.92 16.29 -2.83
N PRO A 328 20.96 15.92 -3.69
CA PRO A 328 19.67 15.44 -3.27
C PRO A 328 19.76 14.11 -2.51
N THR A 329 18.95 13.96 -1.49
CA THR A 329 18.77 12.70 -0.76
C THR A 329 17.34 12.58 -0.25
N ASN A 330 16.72 11.43 -0.49
CA ASN A 330 15.38 11.15 0.02
C ASN A 330 15.30 11.11 1.56
N MET A 331 16.44 11.05 2.26
CA MET A 331 16.47 11.21 3.72
C MET A 331 16.00 12.60 4.19
N ASP A 332 15.95 13.60 3.32
CA ASP A 332 15.36 14.92 3.64
C ASP A 332 13.84 14.85 3.89
N LEU A 333 13.19 13.74 3.53
CA LEU A 333 11.78 13.48 3.77
C LEU A 333 11.50 12.74 5.09
N CYS A 334 12.54 12.37 5.85
CA CYS A 334 12.39 11.75 7.15
C CYS A 334 11.87 12.74 8.19
N PRO A 335 11.23 12.25 9.29
CA PRO A 335 10.71 13.12 10.33
C PRO A 335 11.77 14.07 10.87
N ALA A 336 11.35 15.30 11.16
CA ALA A 336 12.26 16.35 11.66
C ALA A 336 13.09 15.88 12.86
N GLY A 337 14.41 16.11 12.80
CA GLY A 337 15.36 15.75 13.86
C GLY A 337 15.68 14.25 13.97
N THR A 338 15.27 13.44 13.01
CA THR A 338 15.61 11.99 12.99
C THR A 338 16.75 11.65 12.03
N LYS A 339 16.97 12.42 10.97
CA LYS A 339 17.91 12.15 9.89
C LYS A 339 19.30 11.68 10.38
N ASP A 340 19.89 12.42 11.32
CA ASP A 340 21.23 12.13 11.86
C ASP A 340 21.26 10.95 12.84
N LYS A 341 20.09 10.41 13.20
CA LYS A 341 19.92 9.29 14.14
C LYS A 341 19.49 8.01 13.46
N ILE A 342 19.18 8.07 12.17
CA ILE A 342 18.76 6.90 11.41
C ILE A 342 19.95 5.94 11.28
N VAL A 343 19.71 4.71 11.71
CA VAL A 343 20.61 3.58 11.51
C VAL A 343 19.84 2.52 10.72
N TYR A 344 20.32 2.18 9.55
CA TYR A 344 19.73 1.15 8.71
C TYR A 344 20.02 -0.25 9.27
N ASN A 345 18.99 -1.07 9.40
CA ASN A 345 19.12 -2.47 9.78
C ASN A 345 19.01 -3.39 8.54
N PRO A 346 20.11 -3.86 7.98
CA PRO A 346 20.08 -4.73 6.82
C PRO A 346 19.56 -6.15 7.12
N GLU A 347 19.61 -6.59 8.39
CA GLU A 347 19.25 -7.97 8.77
C GLU A 347 17.75 -8.24 8.55
N THR A 348 16.89 -7.23 8.77
CA THR A 348 15.45 -7.38 8.60
C THR A 348 15.09 -7.74 7.15
N LEU A 349 15.62 -7.00 6.16
CA LEU A 349 15.35 -7.31 4.75
C LEU A 349 16.08 -8.56 4.28
N ALA A 350 17.27 -8.82 4.79
CA ALA A 350 17.97 -10.09 4.50
C ALA A 350 17.15 -11.30 4.95
N PHE A 351 16.55 -11.23 6.15
CA PHE A 351 15.61 -12.24 6.65
C PHE A 351 14.39 -12.37 5.74
N VAL A 352 13.70 -11.25 5.43
CA VAL A 352 12.50 -11.24 4.60
C VAL A 352 12.79 -11.83 3.22
N PHE A 353 13.84 -11.35 2.55
CA PHE A 353 14.22 -11.81 1.22
C PHE A 353 14.53 -13.31 1.20
N HIS A 354 15.34 -13.76 2.16
CA HIS A 354 15.65 -15.19 2.31
C HIS A 354 14.40 -16.02 2.57
N TYR A 355 13.53 -15.57 3.51
CA TYR A 355 12.30 -16.29 3.83
C TYR A 355 11.39 -16.43 2.60
N LEU A 356 11.18 -15.36 1.84
CA LEU A 356 10.34 -15.38 0.65
C LEU A 356 10.89 -16.30 -0.44
N GLN A 357 12.21 -16.47 -0.55
CA GLN A 357 12.83 -17.37 -1.54
C GLN A 357 12.80 -18.84 -1.14
N TYR A 358 12.94 -19.16 0.13
CA TYR A 358 13.20 -20.53 0.58
C TYR A 358 12.08 -21.16 1.39
N ASN A 359 11.27 -20.37 2.08
CA ASN A 359 10.32 -20.86 3.09
C ASN A 359 8.85 -20.46 2.82
N ALA A 360 8.60 -19.35 2.12
CA ALA A 360 7.25 -18.84 1.94
C ALA A 360 6.36 -19.83 1.18
N GLN A 361 5.20 -20.13 1.77
CA GLN A 361 4.17 -20.98 1.15
C GLN A 361 2.91 -20.16 0.88
N ASN A 362 2.23 -20.47 -0.23
CA ASN A 362 0.96 -19.88 -0.61
C ASN A 362 1.04 -18.36 -0.77
N VAL A 363 2.05 -17.89 -1.51
CA VAL A 363 2.25 -16.45 -1.80
C VAL A 363 2.13 -16.19 -3.30
N VAL A 364 1.29 -15.22 -3.68
CA VAL A 364 1.20 -14.68 -5.03
C VAL A 364 1.82 -13.29 -5.06
N PHE A 365 2.73 -13.08 -6.00
CA PHE A 365 3.33 -11.78 -6.30
C PHE A 365 2.76 -11.27 -7.63
N ILE A 366 2.18 -10.08 -7.65
CA ILE A 366 1.65 -9.45 -8.87
C ILE A 366 2.36 -8.13 -9.08
N TYR A 367 2.96 -7.94 -10.27
CA TYR A 367 3.75 -6.77 -10.63
C TYR A 367 3.31 -6.21 -11.98
N GLY A 368 3.53 -4.92 -12.20
CA GLY A 368 3.40 -4.29 -13.50
C GLY A 368 4.75 -4.26 -14.23
N GLU A 369 4.75 -4.54 -15.54
CA GLU A 369 6.00 -4.56 -16.32
C GLU A 369 6.69 -3.20 -16.35
N THR A 370 5.93 -2.10 -16.38
CA THR A 370 6.45 -0.74 -16.46
C THR A 370 6.39 0.03 -15.14
N ASP A 371 5.94 -0.60 -14.07
CA ASP A 371 5.87 0.01 -12.76
C ASP A 371 7.28 0.23 -12.18
N ALA A 372 7.61 1.47 -11.81
CA ALA A 372 8.90 1.82 -11.21
C ALA A 372 9.24 0.94 -9.99
N TRP A 373 8.24 0.56 -9.21
CA TRP A 373 8.41 -0.25 -8.00
C TRP A 373 8.61 -1.75 -8.29
N SER A 374 8.32 -2.19 -9.52
CA SER A 374 8.66 -3.54 -9.99
C SER A 374 10.16 -3.73 -10.25
N ALA A 375 10.95 -2.66 -10.18
CA ALA A 375 12.43 -2.72 -10.21
C ALA A 375 12.97 -3.71 -9.16
N THR A 376 12.35 -3.74 -7.98
CA THR A 376 12.75 -4.61 -6.87
C THR A 376 11.76 -5.75 -6.64
N GLN A 377 11.08 -6.21 -7.70
CA GLN A 377 10.21 -7.36 -7.66
C GLN A 377 10.90 -8.61 -7.10
N MET A 378 10.17 -9.42 -6.34
CA MET A 378 10.71 -10.66 -5.77
C MET A 378 11.20 -11.61 -6.87
N GLN A 379 12.40 -12.15 -6.71
CA GLN A 379 12.96 -13.17 -7.60
C GLN A 379 12.74 -14.56 -6.97
N LEU A 380 11.88 -15.36 -7.60
CA LEU A 380 11.62 -16.73 -7.16
C LEU A 380 12.70 -17.68 -7.71
N ILE A 381 13.16 -18.59 -6.88
CA ILE A 381 14.21 -19.59 -7.23
C ILE A 381 13.66 -21.02 -7.29
N GLY A 382 12.32 -21.19 -7.27
CA GLY A 382 11.66 -22.48 -7.37
C GLY A 382 11.76 -23.37 -6.12
N ARG A 383 12.07 -22.80 -4.96
CA ARG A 383 12.14 -23.53 -3.68
C ARG A 383 10.82 -23.55 -2.91
N THR A 384 9.88 -22.71 -3.30
CA THR A 384 8.56 -22.58 -2.66
C THR A 384 7.44 -22.84 -3.68
N ASN A 385 6.20 -22.94 -3.22
CA ASN A 385 5.03 -23.01 -4.09
C ASN A 385 4.51 -21.60 -4.52
N ALA A 386 5.24 -20.56 -4.18
CA ALA A 386 4.87 -19.18 -4.55
C ALA A 386 4.86 -19.00 -6.09
N ILE A 387 3.95 -18.17 -6.57
CA ILE A 387 3.89 -17.80 -7.99
C ILE A 387 4.08 -16.29 -8.18
N LYS A 388 4.63 -15.90 -9.33
CA LYS A 388 4.84 -14.50 -9.72
C LYS A 388 4.18 -14.24 -11.07
N ILE A 389 3.39 -13.16 -11.13
CA ILE A 389 2.71 -12.67 -12.32
C ILE A 389 3.24 -11.27 -12.61
N VAL A 390 3.81 -11.07 -13.80
CA VAL A 390 4.20 -9.75 -14.30
C VAL A 390 3.26 -9.41 -15.43
N VAL A 391 2.40 -8.42 -15.20
CA VAL A 391 1.36 -8.03 -16.17
C VAL A 391 1.97 -7.12 -17.22
N LYS A 392 1.96 -7.57 -18.47
CA LYS A 392 2.57 -6.87 -19.60
C LYS A 392 1.94 -5.49 -19.81
N GLY A 393 2.77 -4.47 -19.95
CA GLY A 393 2.36 -3.08 -20.17
C GLY A 393 1.63 -2.43 -18.99
N ALA A 394 1.42 -3.15 -17.89
CA ALA A 394 0.81 -2.57 -16.68
C ALA A 394 1.84 -1.78 -15.86
N TRP A 395 1.34 -0.75 -15.22
CA TRP A 395 2.04 0.11 -14.26
C TRP A 395 1.59 -0.23 -12.83
N HIS A 396 1.61 0.70 -11.90
CA HIS A 396 1.23 0.47 -10.48
C HIS A 396 -0.24 0.04 -10.26
N ASN A 397 -1.00 -0.13 -11.34
CA ASN A 397 -2.37 -0.63 -11.36
C ASN A 397 -2.48 -2.13 -11.70
N ALA A 398 -1.36 -2.85 -11.77
CA ALA A 398 -1.33 -4.25 -12.14
C ALA A 398 -2.29 -5.09 -11.28
N ASN A 399 -3.06 -5.93 -11.94
CA ASN A 399 -4.05 -6.82 -11.31
C ASN A 399 -4.22 -8.09 -12.17
N VAL A 400 -4.84 -9.13 -11.61
CA VAL A 400 -5.01 -10.43 -12.28
C VAL A 400 -5.88 -10.30 -13.53
N ARG A 401 -6.91 -9.48 -13.49
CA ARG A 401 -7.82 -9.29 -14.63
C ARG A 401 -7.11 -8.73 -15.87
N ALA A 402 -6.07 -7.93 -15.69
CA ALA A 402 -5.27 -7.35 -16.77
C ALA A 402 -4.16 -8.28 -17.27
N ALA A 403 -3.92 -9.40 -16.61
CA ALA A 403 -2.91 -10.39 -16.98
C ALA A 403 -3.35 -11.21 -18.21
N SER A 404 -2.41 -11.93 -18.82
CA SER A 404 -2.73 -12.87 -19.91
C SER A 404 -3.65 -14.00 -19.40
N LEU A 405 -4.41 -14.62 -20.29
CA LEU A 405 -5.29 -15.75 -19.92
C LEU A 405 -4.51 -16.88 -19.25
N GLU A 406 -3.30 -17.20 -19.70
CA GLU A 406 -2.42 -18.18 -19.08
C GLU A 406 -2.06 -17.79 -17.64
N GLN A 407 -1.72 -16.52 -17.39
CA GLN A 407 -1.42 -16.02 -16.06
C GLN A 407 -2.66 -15.99 -15.15
N GLN A 408 -3.83 -15.66 -15.70
CA GLN A 408 -5.09 -15.74 -14.98
C GLN A 408 -5.40 -17.20 -14.59
N ASP A 409 -5.28 -18.16 -15.49
CA ASP A 409 -5.49 -19.58 -15.21
C ASP A 409 -4.51 -20.11 -14.16
N LEU A 410 -3.25 -19.69 -14.24
CA LEU A 410 -2.24 -20.00 -13.20
C LEU A 410 -2.68 -19.46 -11.84
N PHE A 411 -3.13 -18.21 -11.77
CA PHE A 411 -3.61 -17.60 -10.52
C PHE A 411 -4.79 -18.37 -9.94
N TYR A 412 -5.86 -18.54 -10.73
CA TYR A 412 -7.08 -19.18 -10.25
C TYR A 412 -6.84 -20.63 -9.82
N SER A 413 -6.21 -21.45 -10.65
CA SER A 413 -5.95 -22.85 -10.31
C SER A 413 -5.06 -23.00 -9.08
N THR A 414 -4.09 -22.10 -8.90
CA THR A 414 -3.20 -22.09 -7.73
C THR A 414 -3.96 -21.72 -6.46
N MET A 415 -4.71 -20.62 -6.50
CA MET A 415 -5.48 -20.14 -5.34
C MET A 415 -6.59 -21.11 -4.96
N GLU A 416 -7.32 -21.67 -5.92
CA GLU A 416 -8.35 -22.70 -5.68
C GLU A 416 -7.76 -23.93 -5.00
N LYS A 417 -6.59 -24.38 -5.44
CA LYS A 417 -5.86 -25.48 -4.80
C LYS A 417 -5.47 -25.17 -3.36
N TRP A 418 -4.94 -23.96 -3.08
CA TRP A 418 -4.50 -23.60 -1.73
C TRP A 418 -5.67 -23.39 -0.77
N LEU A 419 -6.75 -22.79 -1.24
CA LEU A 419 -7.91 -22.48 -0.42
C LEU A 419 -8.88 -23.68 -0.27
N GLY A 420 -8.82 -24.65 -1.19
CA GLY A 420 -9.76 -25.76 -1.23
C GLY A 420 -11.18 -25.34 -1.59
N MET A 421 -11.33 -24.25 -2.38
CA MET A 421 -12.61 -23.72 -2.82
C MET A 421 -12.51 -23.14 -4.24
N ASN A 422 -13.63 -23.12 -4.97
CA ASN A 422 -13.69 -22.49 -6.28
C ASN A 422 -13.74 -20.96 -6.16
N LEU A 423 -13.09 -20.27 -7.07
CA LEU A 423 -13.12 -18.82 -7.20
C LEU A 423 -13.99 -18.37 -8.38
N PHE A 424 -14.66 -17.24 -8.24
CA PHE A 424 -15.39 -16.64 -9.33
C PHE A 424 -14.41 -15.95 -10.28
N ARG A 425 -14.44 -16.35 -11.55
CA ARG A 425 -13.65 -15.69 -12.61
C ARG A 425 -14.28 -14.34 -12.96
N THR A 426 -13.49 -13.26 -12.94
CA THR A 426 -13.96 -11.86 -13.06
C THR A 426 -13.34 -11.16 -14.26
#